data_ae6f13c28a62b026a4f4196565be545c
#
_entry.id   ae6f13c28a62b026a4f4196565be545c
#
_cell.length_a   1.000
_cell.length_b   1.000
_cell.length_c   1.000
_cell.angle_alpha   90.00
_cell.angle_beta   90.00
_cell.angle_gamma   90.00
#
_symmetry.space_group_name_H-M   'P 1'
#
loop_
_entity.id
_entity.type
_entity.pdbx_description
1 polymer ?
#
loop_
_entity_poly.entity_id
_entity_poly.type
_entity_poly.pdbx_seq_one_letter_code
_entity_poly.pdbx_strand_id
1 'polypeptide(L)'
;MFSKEIIKQARAIAEQLYVPEKFGCDQNCEFDSCDLYDQLARLNIGSFHIENGITKAVIIFDNLPYVIKIPFNGMWEYDYDYDEENDEYIESDASFIYFNHARALDTSDYCWNELDKIVKAYDYGYGCFFPETAVVYENNGWRFYIQEKIRPACERNFTPTTSKDSRDKAASLAIGYRICSEDWRAAAIENYGESILISFIDWNDVGALGYLDDMHSGNYGYRFDGTPVLFDVSGFRD
;
A
#
# COMPACT_ATOMS: atom_id res chain seq x y z
N MET A 1 -5.41 14.95 -9.22
CA MET A 1 -6.17 15.18 -7.95
C MET A 1 -7.57 14.63 -8.07
N PHE A 2 -7.98 13.83 -7.11
CA PHE A 2 -9.35 13.27 -7.09
C PHE A 2 -10.41 14.34 -7.27
N SER A 3 -11.43 14.05 -8.07
CA SER A 3 -12.56 14.96 -8.21
C SER A 3 -13.31 15.12 -6.89
N LYS A 4 -14.03 16.23 -6.74
CA LYS A 4 -14.87 16.45 -5.55
C LYS A 4 -15.94 15.36 -5.38
N GLU A 5 -16.40 14.80 -6.48
CA GLU A 5 -17.40 13.73 -6.51
C GLU A 5 -16.81 12.42 -5.95
N ILE A 6 -15.57 12.07 -6.35
CA ILE A 6 -14.85 10.90 -5.82
C ILE A 6 -14.64 11.04 -4.32
N ILE A 7 -14.12 12.18 -3.86
CA ILE A 7 -13.92 12.46 -2.43
C ILE A 7 -15.24 12.35 -1.66
N LYS A 8 -16.33 12.93 -2.17
CA LYS A 8 -17.64 12.86 -1.54
C LYS A 8 -18.17 11.43 -1.47
N GLN A 9 -18.04 10.66 -2.55
CA GLN A 9 -18.45 9.26 -2.58
C GLN A 9 -17.65 8.41 -1.59
N ALA A 10 -16.34 8.52 -1.62
CA ALA A 10 -15.46 7.77 -0.72
C ALA A 10 -15.70 8.10 0.75
N ARG A 11 -15.91 9.39 1.05
CA ARG A 11 -16.29 9.85 2.39
C ARG A 11 -17.61 9.24 2.83
N ALA A 12 -18.63 9.23 1.99
CA ALA A 12 -19.93 8.66 2.31
C ALA A 12 -19.86 7.14 2.58
N ILE A 13 -18.92 6.44 1.96
CA ILE A 13 -18.61 5.04 2.29
C ILE A 13 -17.95 4.95 3.65
N ALA A 14 -16.88 5.70 3.88
CA ALA A 14 -16.11 5.67 5.12
C ALA A 14 -16.95 6.04 6.35
N GLU A 15 -17.85 7.02 6.23
CA GLU A 15 -18.77 7.44 7.30
C GLU A 15 -19.76 6.34 7.74
N GLN A 16 -19.98 5.33 6.91
CA GLN A 16 -20.88 4.21 7.20
C GLN A 16 -20.13 2.98 7.74
N LEU A 17 -18.79 3.00 7.72
CA LEU A 17 -17.99 1.91 8.22
C LEU A 17 -17.66 2.14 9.70
N TYR A 18 -17.95 1.14 10.50
CA TYR A 18 -17.49 1.05 11.86
C TYR A 18 -16.35 0.04 11.93
N VAL A 19 -15.17 0.51 12.26
CA VAL A 19 -14.00 -0.34 12.50
C VAL A 19 -13.84 -0.47 14.01
N PRO A 20 -14.02 -1.66 14.59
CA PRO A 20 -13.85 -1.87 16.00
C PRO A 20 -12.40 -1.61 16.42
N GLU A 21 -12.19 -1.24 17.68
CA GLU A 21 -10.83 -0.99 18.20
C GLU A 21 -9.93 -2.22 18.09
N LYS A 22 -10.53 -3.41 18.17
CA LYS A 22 -9.87 -4.69 17.94
C LYS A 22 -10.76 -5.56 17.07
N PHE A 23 -10.18 -6.18 16.07
CA PHE A 23 -10.84 -7.20 15.29
C PHE A 23 -9.92 -8.41 15.12
N GLY A 24 -10.50 -9.59 15.31
CA GLY A 24 -9.77 -10.85 15.24
C GLY A 24 -9.43 -11.23 13.81
N CYS A 25 -8.38 -12.01 13.68
CA CYS A 25 -8.01 -12.73 12.48
C CYS A 25 -8.03 -14.21 12.82
N ASP A 26 -8.46 -15.05 11.91
CA ASP A 26 -8.27 -16.49 12.08
C ASP A 26 -6.80 -16.87 11.84
N GLN A 27 -6.47 -18.13 12.10
CA GLN A 27 -5.11 -18.67 11.93
C GLN A 27 -4.56 -18.56 10.49
N ASN A 28 -5.39 -18.19 9.51
CA ASN A 28 -5.01 -18.02 8.11
C ASN A 28 -4.80 -16.55 7.73
N CYS A 29 -4.82 -15.62 8.69
CA CYS A 29 -4.80 -14.19 8.46
C CYS A 29 -5.97 -13.70 7.59
N GLU A 30 -7.04 -14.46 7.49
CA GLU A 30 -8.26 -14.02 6.86
C GLU A 30 -9.00 -13.07 7.81
N PHE A 31 -9.46 -11.97 7.27
CA PHE A 31 -10.28 -11.01 7.99
C PHE A 31 -11.60 -11.67 8.40
N ASP A 32 -11.62 -12.34 9.52
CA ASP A 32 -12.87 -12.84 10.14
C ASP A 32 -13.59 -11.72 10.90
N SER A 33 -13.44 -10.49 10.47
CA SER A 33 -14.34 -9.46 10.90
C SER A 33 -15.58 -9.51 10.03
N CYS A 34 -16.39 -10.47 10.26
CA CYS A 34 -17.75 -10.58 9.72
C CYS A 34 -18.41 -9.20 9.66
N ASP A 35 -18.18 -8.38 10.66
CA ASP A 35 -18.76 -7.05 10.77
C ASP A 35 -18.34 -6.09 9.65
N LEU A 36 -17.05 -6.01 9.29
CA LEU A 36 -16.61 -5.10 8.22
C LEU A 36 -17.09 -5.59 6.86
N TYR A 37 -16.98 -6.90 6.63
CA TYR A 37 -17.45 -7.53 5.40
C TYR A 37 -18.96 -7.36 5.22
N ASP A 38 -19.72 -7.61 6.28
CA ASP A 38 -21.16 -7.43 6.31
C ASP A 38 -21.59 -5.97 6.14
N GLN A 39 -20.85 -5.03 6.72
CA GLN A 39 -21.08 -3.60 6.54
C GLN A 39 -20.90 -3.20 5.07
N LEU A 40 -19.79 -3.63 4.45
CA LEU A 40 -19.50 -3.36 3.04
C LEU A 40 -20.54 -3.97 2.11
N ALA A 41 -20.99 -5.20 2.38
CA ALA A 41 -22.03 -5.86 1.61
C ALA A 41 -23.36 -5.10 1.66
N ARG A 42 -23.72 -4.53 2.81
CA ARG A 42 -24.94 -3.71 2.99
C ARG A 42 -24.90 -2.40 2.21
N LEU A 43 -23.73 -1.86 1.88
CA LEU A 43 -23.59 -0.62 1.13
C LEU A 43 -24.07 -0.77 -0.34
N ASN A 44 -24.16 -1.99 -0.85
CA ASN A 44 -24.63 -2.31 -2.19
C ASN A 44 -23.91 -1.52 -3.31
N ILE A 45 -22.59 -1.33 -3.16
CA ILE A 45 -21.75 -0.55 -4.10
C ILE A 45 -21.28 -1.42 -5.27
N GLY A 46 -21.39 -2.74 -5.16
CA GLY A 46 -20.91 -3.73 -6.12
C GLY A 46 -20.00 -4.75 -5.46
N SER A 47 -19.36 -5.58 -6.28
CA SER A 47 -18.42 -6.58 -5.79
C SER A 47 -17.18 -5.91 -5.19
N PHE A 48 -16.67 -6.48 -4.14
CA PHE A 48 -15.47 -6.03 -3.46
C PHE A 48 -14.70 -7.21 -2.88
N HIS A 49 -13.43 -6.98 -2.59
CA HIS A 49 -12.62 -7.86 -1.76
C HIS A 49 -11.76 -7.01 -0.83
N ILE A 50 -11.27 -7.62 0.23
CA ILE A 50 -10.39 -6.98 1.20
C ILE A 50 -9.06 -7.72 1.13
N GLU A 51 -8.00 -6.95 0.90
CA GLU A 51 -6.62 -7.41 1.08
C GLU A 51 -6.10 -6.82 2.38
N ASN A 52 -5.40 -7.62 3.15
CA ASN A 52 -4.79 -7.17 4.38
C ASN A 52 -3.31 -7.54 4.44
N GLY A 53 -2.54 -6.61 4.95
CA GLY A 53 -1.16 -6.81 5.36
C GLY A 53 -1.04 -6.62 6.87
N ILE A 54 0.18 -6.49 7.38
CA ILE A 54 0.45 -6.27 8.81
C ILE A 54 0.04 -4.87 9.25
N THR A 55 0.01 -3.89 8.34
CA THR A 55 -0.12 -2.47 8.68
C THR A 55 -1.42 -1.83 8.23
N LYS A 56 -2.18 -2.46 7.35
CA LYS A 56 -3.40 -1.91 6.77
C LYS A 56 -4.30 -2.96 6.14
N ALA A 57 -5.58 -2.65 6.09
CA ALA A 57 -6.55 -3.28 5.21
C ALA A 57 -6.78 -2.40 3.98
N VAL A 58 -6.93 -3.04 2.84
CA VAL A 58 -7.22 -2.39 1.56
C VAL A 58 -8.54 -2.94 1.01
N ILE A 59 -9.56 -2.11 0.96
CA ILE A 59 -10.86 -2.46 0.40
C ILE A 59 -10.87 -2.10 -1.07
N ILE A 60 -11.05 -3.08 -1.92
CA ILE A 60 -11.00 -2.96 -3.36
C ILE A 60 -12.39 -3.24 -3.94
N PHE A 61 -13.07 -2.22 -4.45
CA PHE A 61 -14.31 -2.36 -5.19
C PHE A 61 -14.04 -2.52 -6.68
N ASP A 62 -14.72 -3.45 -7.34
CA ASP A 62 -14.47 -3.72 -8.77
C ASP A 62 -14.77 -2.51 -9.64
N ASN A 63 -15.79 -1.75 -9.30
CA ASN A 63 -16.34 -0.65 -10.09
C ASN A 63 -15.86 0.75 -9.67
N LEU A 64 -14.99 0.87 -8.67
CA LEU A 64 -14.44 2.16 -8.25
C LEU A 64 -13.01 2.36 -8.77
N PRO A 65 -12.64 3.60 -9.13
CA PRO A 65 -11.29 3.90 -9.60
C PRO A 65 -10.26 4.10 -8.47
N TYR A 66 -10.65 3.81 -7.24
CA TYR A 66 -9.83 3.95 -6.04
C TYR A 66 -10.04 2.76 -5.11
N VAL A 67 -9.11 2.58 -4.20
CA VAL A 67 -9.20 1.68 -3.07
C VAL A 67 -9.37 2.48 -1.79
N ILE A 68 -9.96 1.86 -0.74
CA ILE A 68 -10.01 2.47 0.60
C ILE A 68 -8.97 1.75 1.46
N LYS A 69 -8.10 2.52 2.12
CA LYS A 69 -7.10 2.01 3.05
C LYS A 69 -7.50 2.36 4.48
N ILE A 70 -7.42 1.38 5.35
CA ILE A 70 -7.67 1.50 6.80
C ILE A 70 -6.37 1.09 7.50
N PRO A 71 -5.66 2.02 8.17
CA PRO A 71 -4.45 1.66 8.90
C PRO A 71 -4.79 0.89 10.17
N PHE A 72 -3.96 -0.09 10.50
CA PHE A 72 -3.99 -0.81 11.77
C PHE A 72 -2.62 -1.34 12.12
N ASN A 73 -2.47 -1.79 13.37
CA ASN A 73 -1.31 -2.53 13.82
C ASN A 73 -1.68 -3.99 13.98
N GLY A 74 -1.00 -4.85 13.25
CA GLY A 74 -1.07 -6.27 13.47
C GLY A 74 -0.26 -6.66 14.71
N MET A 75 -0.81 -7.54 15.52
CA MET A 75 -0.13 -8.13 16.67
C MET A 75 -0.03 -9.64 16.51
N TRP A 76 1.16 -10.16 16.74
CA TRP A 76 1.41 -11.59 16.81
C TRP A 76 1.34 -12.02 18.26
N GLU A 77 0.62 -13.09 18.56
CA GLU A 77 0.72 -13.81 19.82
C GLU A 77 1.52 -15.07 19.55
N TYR A 78 2.50 -15.30 20.41
CA TYR A 78 3.34 -16.47 20.35
C TYR A 78 2.92 -17.38 21.50
N ASP A 79 2.48 -18.58 21.17
CA ASP A 79 2.32 -19.63 22.17
C ASP A 79 3.67 -20.29 22.42
N TYR A 80 4.02 -20.41 23.68
CA TYR A 80 5.26 -21.02 24.11
C TYR A 80 4.92 -22.28 24.89
N ASP A 81 5.37 -23.42 24.37
CA ASP A 81 5.37 -24.68 25.11
C ASP A 81 6.67 -24.79 25.92
N TYR A 82 6.55 -25.30 27.13
CA TYR A 82 7.70 -25.55 27.97
C TYR A 82 8.29 -26.93 27.63
N ASP A 83 9.51 -26.95 27.16
CA ASP A 83 10.28 -28.17 26.95
C ASP A 83 10.97 -28.60 28.24
N GLU A 84 10.40 -29.59 28.91
CA GLU A 84 10.92 -30.14 30.17
C GLU A 84 12.31 -30.79 30.00
N GLU A 85 12.68 -31.25 28.79
CA GLU A 85 13.96 -31.92 28.55
C GLU A 85 15.13 -30.91 28.47
N ASN A 86 14.88 -29.73 27.94
CA ASN A 86 15.90 -28.70 27.76
C ASN A 86 15.77 -27.52 28.76
N ASP A 87 14.74 -27.52 29.62
CA ASP A 87 14.45 -26.47 30.59
C ASP A 87 14.32 -25.08 29.92
N GLU A 88 13.65 -25.05 28.75
CA GLU A 88 13.45 -23.84 27.98
C GLU A 88 12.02 -23.73 27.43
N TYR A 89 11.59 -22.50 27.13
CA TYR A 89 10.35 -22.26 26.41
C TYR A 89 10.64 -22.30 24.90
N ILE A 90 9.95 -23.20 24.19
CA ILE A 90 10.01 -23.29 22.74
C ILE A 90 8.77 -22.62 22.18
N GLU A 91 8.97 -21.74 21.21
CA GLU A 91 7.89 -21.15 20.43
C GLU A 91 7.18 -22.27 19.66
N SER A 92 5.94 -22.59 20.08
CA SER A 92 5.19 -23.72 19.53
C SER A 92 4.33 -23.29 18.36
N ASP A 93 3.80 -22.08 18.41
CA ASP A 93 2.97 -21.54 17.34
C ASP A 93 2.97 -20.01 17.38
N ALA A 94 2.97 -19.38 16.21
CA ALA A 94 2.76 -17.95 16.09
C ALA A 94 1.37 -17.74 15.48
N SER A 95 0.41 -17.29 16.31
CA SER A 95 -0.90 -16.96 15.82
C SER A 95 -1.05 -15.43 15.67
N PHE A 96 -1.55 -15.01 14.52
CA PHE A 96 -1.87 -13.61 14.28
C PHE A 96 -3.26 -13.34 14.86
N ILE A 97 -3.34 -12.65 16.01
CA ILE A 97 -4.57 -12.68 16.79
C ILE A 97 -5.50 -11.53 16.54
N TYR A 98 -4.99 -10.32 16.34
CA TYR A 98 -5.84 -9.17 16.12
C TYR A 98 -5.09 -7.97 15.56
N PHE A 99 -5.90 -7.08 15.00
CA PHE A 99 -5.46 -5.79 14.52
C PHE A 99 -6.01 -4.69 15.42
N ASN A 100 -5.19 -3.71 15.76
CA ASN A 100 -5.66 -2.47 16.35
C ASN A 100 -5.73 -1.40 15.26
N HIS A 101 -6.86 -0.71 15.15
CA HIS A 101 -6.95 0.43 14.24
C HIS A 101 -5.95 1.52 14.69
N ALA A 102 -5.02 1.87 13.82
CA ALA A 102 -4.04 2.89 14.12
C ALA A 102 -4.70 4.26 14.16
N ARG A 103 -4.50 4.99 15.24
CA ARG A 103 -5.03 6.36 15.38
C ARG A 103 -4.15 7.35 14.64
N ALA A 104 -4.75 8.44 14.21
CA ALA A 104 -4.10 9.49 13.46
C ALA A 104 -2.84 10.11 14.12
N LEU A 105 -2.74 10.04 15.42
CA LEU A 105 -1.58 10.52 16.19
C LEU A 105 -0.61 9.39 16.57
N ASP A 106 -0.93 8.16 16.18
CA ASP A 106 -0.05 7.03 16.39
C ASP A 106 1.03 7.01 15.30
N THR A 107 2.28 6.86 15.69
CA THR A 107 3.42 6.73 14.76
C THR A 107 3.31 5.50 13.86
N SER A 108 2.43 4.59 14.20
CA SER A 108 2.10 3.37 13.46
C SER A 108 1.02 3.55 12.38
N ASP A 109 0.49 4.74 12.15
CA ASP A 109 -0.36 5.00 10.97
C ASP A 109 0.49 5.00 9.69
N TYR A 110 0.73 3.82 9.15
CA TYR A 110 1.52 3.63 7.93
C TYR A 110 0.86 4.25 6.70
N CYS A 111 -0.46 4.41 6.67
CA CYS A 111 -1.14 5.12 5.58
C CYS A 111 -0.82 6.63 5.63
N TRP A 112 -0.70 7.20 6.84
CA TRP A 112 -0.24 8.58 6.99
C TRP A 112 1.22 8.74 6.58
N ASN A 113 2.08 7.80 6.98
CA ASN A 113 3.50 7.82 6.60
C ASN A 113 3.67 7.71 5.07
N GLU A 114 2.86 6.88 4.41
CA GLU A 114 2.84 6.80 2.95
C GLU A 114 2.40 8.11 2.32
N LEU A 115 1.30 8.71 2.81
CA LEU A 115 0.79 9.99 2.31
C LEU A 115 1.81 11.12 2.49
N ASP A 116 2.48 11.20 3.64
CA ASP A 116 3.52 12.21 3.91
C ASP A 116 4.69 12.11 2.91
N LYS A 117 5.14 10.89 2.62
CA LYS A 117 6.16 10.63 1.59
C LYS A 117 5.69 11.06 0.20
N ILE A 118 4.44 10.75 -0.15
CA ILE A 118 3.85 11.14 -1.43
C ILE A 118 3.77 12.66 -1.55
N VAL A 119 3.30 13.36 -0.51
CA VAL A 119 3.25 14.83 -0.48
C VAL A 119 4.65 15.41 -0.66
N LYS A 120 5.62 14.89 0.06
CA LYS A 120 7.02 15.31 -0.08
C LYS A 120 7.54 15.10 -1.51
N ALA A 121 7.22 13.98 -2.15
CA ALA A 121 7.59 13.75 -3.54
C ALA A 121 6.93 14.76 -4.50
N TYR A 122 5.68 15.14 -4.26
CA TYR A 122 5.01 16.18 -5.03
C TYR A 122 5.70 17.55 -4.89
N ASP A 123 6.13 17.92 -3.69
CA ASP A 123 6.82 19.19 -3.42
C ASP A 123 8.16 19.27 -4.17
N TYR A 124 8.81 18.15 -4.42
CA TYR A 124 10.07 18.07 -5.18
C TYR A 124 9.88 17.77 -6.68
N GLY A 125 8.63 17.71 -7.15
CA GLY A 125 8.32 17.48 -8.57
C GLY A 125 8.29 16.01 -9.01
N TYR A 126 8.37 15.06 -8.07
CA TYR A 126 8.36 13.62 -8.33
C TYR A 126 7.01 12.95 -8.06
N GLY A 127 5.96 13.73 -7.84
CA GLY A 127 4.62 13.20 -7.58
C GLY A 127 4.06 12.29 -8.68
N CYS A 128 4.56 12.40 -9.92
CA CYS A 128 4.15 11.55 -11.03
C CYS A 128 4.44 10.05 -10.78
N PHE A 129 5.45 9.74 -9.96
CA PHE A 129 5.81 8.37 -9.60
C PHE A 129 4.87 7.72 -8.58
N PHE A 130 3.89 8.44 -8.05
CA PHE A 130 3.01 7.93 -7.00
C PHE A 130 1.54 8.01 -7.42
N PRO A 131 0.70 7.08 -6.94
CA PRO A 131 -0.74 7.17 -7.12
C PRO A 131 -1.29 8.34 -6.29
N GLU A 132 -2.36 8.92 -6.77
CA GLU A 132 -3.08 9.90 -6.00
C GLU A 132 -3.61 9.28 -4.70
N THR A 133 -3.35 9.94 -3.57
CA THR A 133 -3.74 9.47 -2.24
C THR A 133 -4.29 10.62 -1.42
N ALA A 134 -5.34 10.39 -0.65
CA ALA A 134 -5.95 11.42 0.20
C ALA A 134 -6.62 10.83 1.44
N VAL A 135 -6.65 11.60 2.54
CA VAL A 135 -7.56 11.35 3.66
C VAL A 135 -8.97 11.75 3.23
N VAL A 136 -9.95 10.89 3.44
CA VAL A 136 -11.35 11.18 3.09
C VAL A 136 -12.26 11.31 4.29
N TYR A 137 -11.88 10.71 5.41
CA TYR A 137 -12.66 10.77 6.63
C TYR A 137 -11.73 10.68 7.85
N GLU A 138 -12.03 11.48 8.86
CA GLU A 138 -11.37 11.43 10.15
C GLU A 138 -12.43 11.59 11.24
N ASN A 139 -12.40 10.71 12.23
CA ASN A 139 -13.31 10.75 13.38
C ASN A 139 -12.58 10.21 14.60
N ASN A 140 -12.52 11.03 15.68
CA ASN A 140 -11.86 10.66 16.93
C ASN A 140 -10.41 10.18 16.80
N GLY A 141 -9.67 10.75 15.85
CA GLY A 141 -8.28 10.38 15.54
C GLY A 141 -8.14 9.16 14.63
N TRP A 142 -9.22 8.65 14.08
CA TRP A 142 -9.22 7.55 13.13
C TRP A 142 -9.37 8.06 11.73
N ARG A 143 -8.52 7.60 10.81
CA ARG A 143 -8.50 8.06 9.42
C ARG A 143 -8.82 6.93 8.46
N PHE A 144 -9.53 7.31 7.41
CA PHE A 144 -9.72 6.50 6.21
C PHE A 144 -9.08 7.21 5.04
N TYR A 145 -8.35 6.45 4.26
CA TYR A 145 -7.63 6.95 3.10
C TYR A 145 -8.22 6.37 1.83
N ILE A 146 -8.14 7.12 0.75
CA ILE A 146 -8.29 6.57 -0.59
C ILE A 146 -6.98 6.71 -1.34
N GLN A 147 -6.75 5.73 -2.20
CA GLN A 147 -5.64 5.76 -3.15
C GLN A 147 -6.16 5.36 -4.52
N GLU A 148 -5.62 5.99 -5.57
CA GLU A 148 -5.87 5.60 -6.95
C GLU A 148 -5.66 4.09 -7.12
N LYS A 149 -6.61 3.42 -7.78
CA LYS A 149 -6.53 1.98 -8.02
C LYS A 149 -5.42 1.66 -9.01
N ILE A 150 -4.48 0.83 -8.61
CA ILE A 150 -3.28 0.47 -9.35
C ILE A 150 -3.32 -1.03 -9.65
N ARG A 151 -2.70 -1.44 -10.76
CA ARG A 151 -2.39 -2.84 -11.05
C ARG A 151 -1.00 -3.15 -10.51
N PRO A 152 -0.86 -3.99 -9.49
CA PRO A 152 0.45 -4.40 -8.98
C PRO A 152 1.26 -5.12 -10.05
N ALA A 153 2.58 -4.96 -10.04
CA ALA A 153 3.47 -5.61 -11.01
C ALA A 153 3.53 -7.14 -10.84
N CYS A 154 3.10 -7.66 -9.68
CA CYS A 154 2.95 -9.11 -9.45
C CYS A 154 1.75 -9.72 -10.20
N GLU A 155 0.81 -8.94 -10.69
CA GLU A 155 -0.28 -9.43 -11.53
C GLU A 155 0.26 -9.90 -12.89
N ARG A 156 0.23 -11.20 -13.13
CA ARG A 156 0.91 -11.87 -14.27
C ARG A 156 0.39 -11.50 -15.66
N ASN A 157 -0.69 -10.75 -15.78
CA ASN A 157 -1.39 -10.52 -17.03
C ASN A 157 -1.18 -9.13 -17.64
N PHE A 158 -0.29 -8.34 -17.08
CA PHE A 158 -0.02 -7.00 -17.61
C PHE A 158 1.48 -6.77 -17.82
N THR A 159 1.83 -6.48 -19.08
CA THR A 159 3.17 -5.98 -19.43
C THR A 159 2.98 -4.64 -20.14
N PRO A 160 3.62 -3.56 -19.67
CA PRO A 160 3.50 -2.26 -20.31
C PRO A 160 4.10 -2.30 -21.72
N THR A 161 3.48 -1.61 -22.66
CA THR A 161 4.04 -1.43 -23.99
C THR A 161 5.11 -0.34 -23.92
N THR A 162 6.34 -0.70 -24.24
CA THR A 162 7.48 0.23 -24.21
C THR A 162 8.28 0.14 -25.50
N SER A 163 8.90 1.24 -25.92
CA SER A 163 9.78 1.28 -27.07
C SER A 163 11.06 0.47 -26.82
N LYS A 164 11.74 0.08 -27.92
CA LYS A 164 13.05 -0.58 -27.81
C LYS A 164 14.08 0.32 -27.12
N ASP A 165 14.07 1.62 -27.45
CA ASP A 165 14.98 2.61 -26.86
C ASP A 165 14.83 2.69 -25.34
N SER A 166 13.59 2.75 -24.83
CA SER A 166 13.32 2.77 -23.38
C SER A 166 13.78 1.51 -22.68
N ARG A 167 13.63 0.33 -23.32
CA ARG A 167 14.13 -0.93 -22.76
C ARG A 167 15.65 -1.01 -22.74
N ASP A 168 16.32 -0.60 -23.82
CA ASP A 168 17.79 -0.59 -23.89
C ASP A 168 18.38 0.34 -22.81
N LYS A 169 17.75 1.50 -22.58
CA LYS A 169 18.11 2.43 -21.49
C LYS A 169 17.86 1.83 -20.11
N ALA A 170 16.69 1.24 -19.88
CA ALA A 170 16.36 0.60 -18.61
C ALA A 170 17.33 -0.52 -18.25
N ALA A 171 17.72 -1.33 -19.24
CA ALA A 171 18.72 -2.39 -19.08
C ALA A 171 20.09 -1.83 -18.70
N SER A 172 20.49 -0.67 -19.24
CA SER A 172 21.75 -0.02 -18.87
C SER A 172 21.75 0.53 -17.45
N LEU A 173 20.60 0.99 -16.95
CA LEU A 173 20.44 1.46 -15.57
C LEU A 173 20.46 0.31 -14.54
N ALA A 174 20.20 -0.93 -14.96
CA ALA A 174 20.16 -2.08 -14.06
C ALA A 174 21.51 -2.37 -13.35
N ILE A 175 22.61 -1.87 -13.89
CA ILE A 175 23.96 -2.07 -13.32
C ILE A 175 24.15 -1.29 -12.00
N GLY A 176 23.54 -0.12 -11.89
CA GLY A 176 23.68 0.76 -10.70
C GLY A 176 22.40 0.89 -9.86
N TYR A 177 21.23 0.70 -10.45
CA TYR A 177 19.95 1.01 -9.82
C TYR A 177 19.04 -0.20 -9.74
N ARG A 178 18.68 -0.61 -8.53
CA ARG A 178 17.85 -1.80 -8.25
C ARG A 178 16.39 -1.48 -7.99
N ILE A 179 15.96 -0.24 -8.16
CA ILE A 179 14.56 0.14 -7.96
C ILE A 179 13.69 -0.55 -9.03
N CYS A 180 12.72 -1.32 -8.58
CA CYS A 180 11.71 -2.02 -9.37
C CYS A 180 12.28 -2.95 -10.47
N SER A 181 11.41 -3.53 -11.29
CA SER A 181 11.80 -4.37 -12.43
C SER A 181 12.31 -3.55 -13.60
N GLU A 182 12.99 -4.22 -14.55
CA GLU A 182 13.41 -3.60 -15.81
C GLU A 182 12.19 -3.08 -16.60
N ASP A 183 11.11 -3.85 -16.65
CA ASP A 183 9.88 -3.44 -17.35
C ASP A 183 9.27 -2.17 -16.75
N TRP A 184 9.30 -2.04 -15.41
CA TRP A 184 8.83 -0.83 -14.74
C TRP A 184 9.73 0.37 -15.07
N ARG A 185 11.05 0.19 -15.04
CA ARG A 185 11.99 1.26 -15.41
C ARG A 185 11.85 1.67 -16.88
N ALA A 186 11.66 0.71 -17.78
CA ALA A 186 11.40 1.00 -19.21
C ALA A 186 10.11 1.80 -19.38
N ALA A 187 9.04 1.45 -18.66
CA ALA A 187 7.81 2.21 -18.68
C ALA A 187 7.99 3.61 -18.07
N ALA A 188 8.79 3.76 -17.02
CA ALA A 188 9.09 5.05 -16.42
C ALA A 188 9.87 5.96 -17.39
N ILE A 189 10.84 5.42 -18.10
CA ILE A 189 11.59 6.16 -19.13
C ILE A 189 10.66 6.58 -20.28
N GLU A 190 9.77 5.67 -20.74
CA GLU A 190 8.80 5.96 -21.79
C GLU A 190 7.83 7.08 -21.42
N ASN A 191 7.34 7.08 -20.19
CA ASN A 191 6.29 8.00 -19.72
C ASN A 191 6.83 9.31 -19.17
N TYR A 192 7.96 9.27 -18.45
CA TYR A 192 8.49 10.42 -17.72
C TYR A 192 9.81 10.94 -18.28
N GLY A 193 10.54 10.11 -19.02
CA GLY A 193 11.88 10.41 -19.52
C GLY A 193 12.98 9.91 -18.59
N GLU A 194 14.11 9.50 -19.22
CA GLU A 194 15.26 8.93 -18.52
C GLU A 194 15.85 9.87 -17.46
N SER A 195 15.99 11.15 -17.78
CA SER A 195 16.56 12.15 -16.86
C SER A 195 15.71 12.33 -15.60
N ILE A 196 14.38 12.27 -15.73
CA ILE A 196 13.46 12.40 -14.58
C ILE A 196 13.58 11.16 -13.70
N LEU A 197 13.64 9.95 -14.29
CA LEU A 197 13.83 8.73 -13.53
C LEU A 197 15.16 8.74 -12.76
N ILE A 198 16.27 9.10 -13.41
CA ILE A 198 17.59 9.19 -12.77
C ILE A 198 17.55 10.21 -11.63
N SER A 199 17.03 11.41 -11.87
CA SER A 199 16.92 12.44 -10.84
C SER A 199 16.07 12.01 -9.64
N PHE A 200 15.00 11.23 -9.88
CA PHE A 200 14.19 10.66 -8.81
C PHE A 200 14.97 9.64 -7.99
N ILE A 201 15.70 8.75 -8.67
CA ILE A 201 16.52 7.73 -8.00
C ILE A 201 17.60 8.41 -7.15
N ASP A 202 18.36 9.36 -7.71
CA ASP A 202 19.41 10.10 -7.00
C ASP A 202 18.84 10.87 -5.78
N TRP A 203 17.66 11.48 -5.95
CA TRP A 203 16.98 12.15 -4.84
C TRP A 203 16.57 11.17 -3.74
N ASN A 204 16.13 9.97 -4.09
CA ASN A 204 15.76 8.97 -3.09
C ASN A 204 16.99 8.34 -2.43
N ASP A 205 18.09 8.15 -3.17
CA ASP A 205 19.33 7.55 -2.65
C ASP A 205 19.97 8.38 -1.51
N VAL A 206 19.69 9.68 -1.46
CA VAL A 206 20.07 10.52 -0.30
C VAL A 206 19.08 10.42 0.87
N GLY A 207 18.18 9.44 0.85
CA GLY A 207 17.26 9.16 1.94
C GLY A 207 16.06 10.12 2.01
N ALA A 208 15.72 10.79 0.91
CA ALA A 208 14.64 11.78 0.89
C ALA A 208 13.27 11.23 1.28
N LEU A 209 12.96 9.98 0.87
CA LEU A 209 11.74 9.26 1.26
C LEU A 209 11.97 8.27 2.41
N GLY A 210 13.18 8.21 2.97
CA GLY A 210 13.64 7.05 3.71
C GLY A 210 13.99 5.92 2.74
N TYR A 211 14.57 4.86 3.25
CA TYR A 211 14.88 3.72 2.41
C TYR A 211 13.59 3.12 1.86
N LEU A 212 13.53 2.92 0.54
CA LEU A 212 12.47 2.14 -0.11
C LEU A 212 12.82 0.65 -0.02
N ASP A 213 13.09 0.17 1.19
CA ASP A 213 13.64 -1.16 1.43
C ASP A 213 12.66 -2.29 1.11
N ASP A 214 11.36 -1.97 1.10
CA ASP A 214 10.29 -2.92 0.83
C ASP A 214 9.74 -2.83 -0.61
N MET A 215 10.61 -2.56 -1.59
CA MET A 215 10.20 -2.45 -2.99
C MET A 215 10.15 -3.82 -3.69
N HIS A 216 9.19 -4.65 -3.33
CA HIS A 216 8.86 -5.88 -4.05
C HIS A 216 7.73 -5.64 -5.08
N SER A 217 7.45 -6.65 -5.92
CA SER A 217 6.47 -6.52 -7.02
C SER A 217 5.02 -6.24 -6.58
N GLY A 218 4.73 -6.31 -5.29
CA GLY A 218 3.45 -5.90 -4.70
C GLY A 218 3.38 -4.41 -4.39
N ASN A 219 4.52 -3.67 -4.34
CA ASN A 219 4.61 -2.28 -3.91
C ASN A 219 4.91 -1.31 -5.07
N TYR A 220 4.96 -1.80 -6.30
CA TYR A 220 4.99 -0.99 -7.50
C TYR A 220 4.12 -1.63 -8.59
N GLY A 221 3.71 -0.81 -9.54
CA GLY A 221 2.81 -1.29 -10.58
C GLY A 221 2.50 -0.21 -11.61
N TYR A 222 1.30 -0.29 -12.16
CA TYR A 222 0.91 0.54 -13.28
C TYR A 222 -0.51 1.07 -13.10
N ARG A 223 -0.73 2.32 -13.50
CA ARG A 223 -2.08 2.83 -13.75
C ARG A 223 -2.75 2.05 -14.87
N PHE A 224 -4.04 2.20 -15.02
CA PHE A 224 -4.79 1.50 -16.08
C PHE A 224 -4.40 1.92 -17.50
N ASP A 225 -3.77 3.06 -17.67
CA ASP A 225 -3.18 3.54 -18.94
C ASP A 225 -1.76 3.03 -19.19
N GLY A 226 -1.20 2.26 -18.28
CA GLY A 226 0.17 1.71 -18.36
C GLY A 226 1.25 2.59 -17.73
N THR A 227 0.88 3.74 -17.16
CA THR A 227 1.82 4.63 -16.49
C THR A 227 2.35 3.98 -15.20
N PRO A 228 3.67 3.86 -15.01
CA PRO A 228 4.24 3.19 -13.85
C PRO A 228 4.18 4.07 -12.60
N VAL A 229 3.94 3.44 -11.45
CA VAL A 229 3.88 4.10 -10.15
C VAL A 229 4.45 3.21 -9.05
N LEU A 230 4.86 3.86 -7.95
CA LEU A 230 5.24 3.25 -6.68
C LEU A 230 4.10 3.48 -5.68
N PHE A 231 3.75 2.48 -4.94
CA PHE A 231 2.76 2.58 -3.87
C PHE A 231 3.20 1.71 -2.69
N ASP A 232 2.51 1.85 -1.57
CA ASP A 232 2.87 1.17 -0.33
C ASP A 232 4.31 1.46 0.13
N VAL A 233 4.71 2.72 -0.02
CA VAL A 233 6.06 3.21 0.27
C VAL A 233 6.27 3.60 1.74
N SER A 234 5.37 3.17 2.62
CA SER A 234 5.48 3.50 4.06
C SER A 234 6.75 2.93 4.69
N GLY A 235 7.22 1.77 4.22
CA GLY A 235 8.34 1.05 4.80
C GLY A 235 8.06 0.62 6.24
N PHE A 236 8.67 -0.46 6.69
CA PHE A 236 8.79 -0.69 8.12
C PHE A 236 9.87 0.26 8.64
N ARG A 237 9.57 1.03 9.67
CA ARG A 237 10.63 1.67 10.46
C ARG A 237 10.99 0.69 11.56
N ASP A 238 12.23 0.26 11.54
CA ASP A 238 12.87 -0.31 12.73
C ASP A 238 12.94 0.73 13.85
#